data_bab919a8e47687dad4df8ad1893c5120
#
_entry.id   bab919a8e47687dad4df8ad1893c5120
#
_cell.length_a   1.000
_cell.length_b   1.000
_cell.length_c   1.000
_cell.angle_alpha   90.00
_cell.angle_beta   90.00
_cell.angle_gamma   90.00
#
_symmetry.space_group_name_H-M   'P 1'
#
loop_
_entity.id
_entity.type
_entity.pdbx_description
1 polymer ?
#
loop_
_entity_poly.entity_id
_entity_poly.type
_entity_poly.pdbx_seq_one_letter_code
_entity_poly.pdbx_strand_id
1 'polypeptide(L)'
;GAAKPTSTPETGVRLLVVGMPNVGKSSLLNALRFVGTGKPGAASTHPHPGHTRKVTGTVRITPSTPSLARLDRSGGIDMKRLVAHEAKRGPAVYVYDTPGIMVPFLGAPEEGGAEAALKLALIGCMKQTLFDPEELADYLLFRMNQRYLYACAHANGQDVPWPAYTGLMRTPTLTDDSQAFLTSVAEKAPGARQRGGYLNLTVAADHVITQFQRGLLGSRELDLGLAEGPD
;
A
#
# COMPACT_ATOMS: atom_id res chain seq x y z
N GLY A 1 -38.29 6.90 -15.55
CA GLY A 1 -36.94 7.37 -15.85
C GLY A 1 -36.16 6.21 -16.45
N ALA A 2 -35.89 6.26 -17.78
CA ALA A 2 -35.09 5.24 -18.46
C ALA A 2 -33.64 5.30 -17.93
N ALA A 3 -33.12 4.17 -17.44
CA ALA A 3 -31.73 4.02 -17.10
C ALA A 3 -30.90 4.29 -18.37
N LYS A 4 -29.97 5.25 -18.30
CA LYS A 4 -28.98 5.44 -19.36
C LYS A 4 -28.24 4.13 -19.57
N PRO A 5 -28.12 3.61 -20.80
CA PRO A 5 -27.33 2.44 -21.08
C PRO A 5 -25.88 2.78 -20.69
N THR A 6 -25.31 2.06 -19.74
CA THR A 6 -23.87 2.08 -19.47
C THR A 6 -23.22 1.53 -20.73
N SER A 7 -22.69 2.43 -21.58
CA SER A 7 -21.93 2.03 -22.76
C SER A 7 -20.69 1.27 -22.31
N THR A 8 -20.79 -0.06 -22.29
CA THR A 8 -19.62 -0.91 -22.24
C THR A 8 -18.83 -0.66 -23.52
N PRO A 9 -17.54 -0.28 -23.42
CA PRO A 9 -16.75 -0.09 -24.64
C PRO A 9 -16.67 -1.43 -25.38
N GLU A 10 -17.24 -1.48 -26.58
CA GLU A 10 -17.34 -2.71 -27.37
C GLU A 10 -15.97 -3.19 -27.88
N THR A 11 -14.97 -2.30 -27.90
CA THR A 11 -13.62 -2.59 -28.40
C THR A 11 -12.57 -2.11 -27.43
N GLY A 12 -11.57 -2.96 -27.15
CA GLY A 12 -10.42 -2.63 -26.32
C GLY A 12 -9.96 -3.77 -25.43
N VAL A 13 -8.74 -3.64 -24.90
CA VAL A 13 -8.17 -4.57 -23.92
C VAL A 13 -8.75 -4.27 -22.54
N ARG A 14 -9.19 -5.30 -21.84
CA ARG A 14 -9.70 -5.21 -20.47
C ARG A 14 -8.75 -5.88 -19.51
N LEU A 15 -8.33 -5.15 -18.49
CA LEU A 15 -7.46 -5.63 -17.43
C LEU A 15 -8.22 -5.62 -16.11
N LEU A 16 -7.92 -6.59 -15.26
CA LEU A 16 -8.47 -6.72 -13.93
C LEU A 16 -7.32 -6.59 -12.93
N VAL A 17 -7.43 -5.66 -11.97
CA VAL A 17 -6.45 -5.53 -10.87
C VAL A 17 -7.01 -6.27 -9.67
N VAL A 18 -6.31 -7.32 -9.27
CA VAL A 18 -6.68 -8.16 -8.11
C VAL A 18 -5.56 -8.14 -7.06
N GLY A 19 -5.90 -8.38 -5.82
CA GLY A 19 -4.95 -8.50 -4.71
C GLY A 19 -5.59 -8.18 -3.36
N MET A 20 -4.82 -8.32 -2.30
CA MET A 20 -5.27 -8.08 -0.93
C MET A 20 -5.72 -6.62 -0.70
N PRO A 21 -6.49 -6.33 0.36
CA PRO A 21 -6.82 -4.97 0.76
C PRO A 21 -5.56 -4.11 0.97
N ASN A 22 -5.63 -2.83 0.70
CA ASN A 22 -4.60 -1.81 0.94
C ASN A 22 -3.21 -2.02 0.32
N VAL A 23 -3.00 -3.00 -0.56
CA VAL A 23 -1.73 -3.21 -1.29
C VAL A 23 -1.47 -2.18 -2.40
N GLY A 24 -2.34 -1.18 -2.54
CA GLY A 24 -2.14 -0.09 -3.50
C GLY A 24 -2.80 -0.28 -4.87
N LYS A 25 -3.76 -1.21 -5.04
CA LYS A 25 -4.46 -1.45 -6.32
C LYS A 25 -5.04 -0.17 -6.93
N SER A 26 -5.85 0.56 -6.17
CA SER A 26 -6.47 1.82 -6.62
C SER A 26 -5.43 2.91 -6.86
N SER A 27 -4.34 2.94 -6.09
CA SER A 27 -3.23 3.87 -6.30
C SER A 27 -2.48 3.58 -7.59
N LEU A 28 -2.19 2.30 -7.86
CA LEU A 28 -1.57 1.86 -9.12
C LEU A 28 -2.46 2.24 -10.32
N LEU A 29 -3.76 1.99 -10.23
CA LEU A 29 -4.71 2.34 -11.29
C LEU A 29 -4.73 3.84 -11.55
N ASN A 30 -4.72 4.66 -10.51
CA ASN A 30 -4.66 6.12 -10.62
C ASN A 30 -3.35 6.59 -11.26
N ALA A 31 -2.21 5.98 -10.89
CA ALA A 31 -0.91 6.28 -11.49
C ALA A 31 -0.87 5.90 -12.98
N LEU A 32 -1.35 4.71 -13.35
CA LEU A 32 -1.45 4.28 -14.74
C LEU A 32 -2.33 5.21 -15.57
N ARG A 33 -3.47 5.64 -15.02
CA ARG A 33 -4.34 6.61 -15.68
C ARG A 33 -3.66 7.95 -15.89
N PHE A 34 -2.95 8.46 -14.88
CA PHE A 34 -2.24 9.72 -14.98
C PHE A 34 -1.15 9.65 -16.05
N VAL A 35 -0.31 8.62 -16.02
CA VAL A 35 0.77 8.42 -17.02
C VAL A 35 0.18 8.27 -18.43
N GLY A 36 -0.87 7.48 -18.58
CA GLY A 36 -1.41 7.18 -19.90
C GLY A 36 -2.33 8.25 -20.49
N THR A 37 -3.03 9.03 -19.67
CA THR A 37 -4.04 10.01 -20.15
C THR A 37 -3.78 11.45 -19.71
N GLY A 38 -2.87 11.70 -18.79
CA GLY A 38 -2.68 13.01 -18.15
C GLY A 38 -3.84 13.44 -17.23
N LYS A 39 -4.81 12.54 -16.95
CA LYS A 39 -6.00 12.86 -16.15
C LYS A 39 -5.82 12.45 -14.69
N PRO A 40 -6.41 13.19 -13.75
CA PRO A 40 -6.36 12.83 -12.33
C PRO A 40 -7.01 11.46 -12.06
N GLY A 41 -6.74 10.92 -10.88
CA GLY A 41 -7.26 9.63 -10.45
C GLY A 41 -8.78 9.52 -10.53
N ALA A 42 -9.27 8.32 -10.82
CA ALA A 42 -10.70 7.99 -10.88
C ALA A 42 -11.09 6.96 -9.82
N ALA A 43 -10.13 6.21 -9.29
CA ALA A 43 -10.36 5.26 -8.21
C ALA A 43 -10.18 5.95 -6.86
N SER A 44 -11.09 5.69 -5.94
CA SER A 44 -11.02 6.21 -4.58
C SER A 44 -9.93 5.49 -3.79
N THR A 45 -9.06 6.25 -3.15
CA THR A 45 -7.98 5.70 -2.30
C THR A 45 -8.23 6.09 -0.85
N HIS A 46 -8.22 5.10 0.04
CA HIS A 46 -8.36 5.31 1.48
C HIS A 46 -7.37 4.43 2.26
N PRO A 47 -6.88 4.89 3.41
CA PRO A 47 -5.92 4.12 4.22
C PRO A 47 -6.54 2.90 4.92
N HIS A 48 -7.88 2.81 5.00
CA HIS A 48 -8.56 1.72 5.71
C HIS A 48 -8.93 0.57 4.77
N PRO A 49 -8.76 -0.70 5.21
CA PRO A 49 -9.13 -1.87 4.43
C PRO A 49 -10.65 -1.95 4.19
N GLY A 50 -11.04 -2.48 3.02
CA GLY A 50 -12.45 -2.68 2.65
C GLY A 50 -13.17 -1.43 2.15
N HIS A 51 -12.45 -0.37 1.73
CA HIS A 51 -13.07 0.81 1.15
C HIS A 51 -13.73 0.51 -0.21
N THR A 52 -13.04 -0.19 -1.09
CA THR A 52 -13.61 -0.66 -2.37
C THR A 52 -14.49 -1.89 -2.10
N ARG A 53 -15.81 -1.69 -2.06
CA ARG A 53 -16.78 -2.75 -1.73
C ARG A 53 -17.42 -3.41 -2.96
N LYS A 54 -17.31 -2.78 -4.12
CA LYS A 54 -17.88 -3.28 -5.39
C LYS A 54 -16.84 -3.09 -6.48
N VAL A 55 -16.91 -3.94 -7.51
CA VAL A 55 -16.15 -3.70 -8.72
C VAL A 55 -16.58 -2.35 -9.25
N THR A 56 -15.66 -1.39 -9.26
CA THR A 56 -15.95 -0.04 -9.78
C THR A 56 -15.98 -0.09 -11.31
N GLY A 57 -16.60 0.94 -11.91
CA GLY A 57 -16.63 1.06 -13.36
C GLY A 57 -15.23 1.05 -13.98
N THR A 58 -15.20 0.73 -15.27
CA THR A 58 -13.94 0.72 -16.03
C THR A 58 -13.25 2.07 -16.05
N VAL A 59 -11.97 2.07 -15.75
CA VAL A 59 -11.10 3.24 -15.86
C VAL A 59 -10.20 3.10 -17.09
N ARG A 60 -10.34 4.01 -18.04
CA ARG A 60 -9.47 4.04 -19.22
C ARG A 60 -8.09 4.57 -18.83
N ILE A 61 -7.05 3.82 -19.19
CA ILE A 61 -5.65 4.18 -18.91
C ILE A 61 -4.86 4.58 -20.16
N THR A 62 -5.43 4.42 -21.36
CA THR A 62 -4.83 4.92 -22.61
C THR A 62 -5.45 6.24 -23.02
N PRO A 63 -4.73 7.10 -23.77
CA PRO A 63 -5.28 8.36 -24.25
C PRO A 63 -6.59 8.16 -25.00
N SER A 64 -7.56 9.06 -24.84
CA SER A 64 -8.76 9.06 -25.67
C SER A 64 -8.40 9.50 -27.09
N THR A 65 -8.97 8.83 -28.08
CA THR A 65 -8.97 9.34 -29.45
C THR A 65 -9.60 10.75 -29.43
N PRO A 66 -9.02 11.77 -30.03
CA PRO A 66 -9.70 13.05 -30.19
C PRO A 66 -11.06 12.80 -30.81
N SER A 67 -12.14 13.34 -30.25
CA SER A 67 -13.46 13.18 -30.85
C SER A 67 -13.41 13.72 -32.27
N LEU A 68 -14.01 13.00 -33.21
CA LEU A 68 -14.12 13.39 -34.61
C LEU A 68 -14.58 14.84 -34.81
N ALA A 69 -15.39 15.35 -33.90
CA ALA A 69 -15.87 16.74 -33.89
C ALA A 69 -14.78 17.81 -33.73
N ARG A 70 -13.57 17.46 -33.26
CA ARG A 70 -12.43 18.40 -33.17
C ARG A 70 -11.50 18.41 -34.39
N LEU A 71 -11.63 17.45 -35.28
CA LEU A 71 -10.81 17.36 -36.51
C LEU A 71 -11.42 18.11 -37.69
N ASP A 72 -12.66 18.54 -37.55
CA ASP A 72 -13.42 19.11 -38.67
C ASP A 72 -13.66 20.63 -38.52
N ARG A 73 -12.61 21.43 -38.81
CA ARG A 73 -12.81 22.83 -39.22
C ARG A 73 -12.92 22.99 -40.74
N SER A 74 -12.81 21.89 -41.49
CA SER A 74 -12.83 21.89 -42.97
C SER A 74 -13.91 21.00 -43.61
N GLY A 75 -14.87 20.48 -42.85
CA GLY A 75 -16.07 19.80 -43.41
C GLY A 75 -15.86 18.39 -43.96
N GLY A 76 -14.73 17.75 -43.71
CA GLY A 76 -14.49 16.38 -44.22
C GLY A 76 -13.69 15.51 -43.28
N ILE A 77 -14.22 14.32 -42.95
CA ILE A 77 -13.54 13.32 -42.10
C ILE A 77 -12.53 12.55 -42.95
N ASP A 78 -11.24 12.80 -42.74
CA ASP A 78 -10.19 11.96 -43.35
C ASP A 78 -10.05 10.65 -42.57
N MET A 79 -10.88 9.64 -42.97
CA MET A 79 -10.87 8.31 -42.35
C MET A 79 -9.50 7.62 -42.45
N LYS A 80 -8.70 7.90 -43.47
CA LYS A 80 -7.34 7.32 -43.61
C LYS A 80 -6.39 7.84 -42.55
N ARG A 81 -6.45 9.13 -42.23
CA ARG A 81 -5.68 9.71 -41.13
C ARG A 81 -6.14 9.21 -39.78
N LEU A 82 -7.44 9.00 -39.60
CA LEU A 82 -8.02 8.46 -38.36
C LEU A 82 -7.53 7.05 -38.09
N VAL A 83 -7.65 6.15 -39.08
CA VAL A 83 -7.21 4.75 -39.00
C VAL A 83 -5.69 4.67 -38.80
N ALA A 84 -4.91 5.49 -39.50
CA ALA A 84 -3.46 5.55 -39.32
C ALA A 84 -3.04 6.07 -37.92
N HIS A 85 -3.82 6.98 -37.34
CA HIS A 85 -3.60 7.51 -36.00
C HIS A 85 -3.98 6.51 -34.88
N GLU A 86 -5.03 5.73 -35.08
CA GLU A 86 -5.41 4.62 -34.20
C GLU A 86 -4.42 3.46 -34.28
N ALA A 87 -3.97 3.08 -35.46
CA ALA A 87 -2.99 2.03 -35.67
C ALA A 87 -1.62 2.33 -34.97
N LYS A 88 -1.24 3.59 -34.86
CA LYS A 88 0.00 4.01 -34.15
C LYS A 88 -0.13 4.02 -32.63
N ARG A 89 -1.34 4.07 -32.06
CA ARG A 89 -1.57 4.20 -30.61
C ARG A 89 -1.93 2.90 -29.90
N GLY A 90 -2.21 1.85 -30.64
CA GLY A 90 -2.68 0.60 -30.09
C GLY A 90 -4.13 0.66 -29.56
N PRO A 91 -4.66 -0.47 -29.11
CA PRO A 91 -6.05 -0.58 -28.65
C PRO A 91 -6.27 0.24 -27.35
N ALA A 92 -7.52 0.67 -27.15
CA ALA A 92 -7.92 1.26 -25.89
C ALA A 92 -7.75 0.23 -24.74
N VAL A 93 -7.18 0.64 -23.63
CA VAL A 93 -7.01 -0.21 -22.46
C VAL A 93 -7.86 0.31 -21.31
N TYR A 94 -8.67 -0.58 -20.76
CA TYR A 94 -9.58 -0.33 -19.65
C TYR A 94 -9.21 -1.21 -18.46
N VAL A 95 -9.20 -0.66 -17.27
CA VAL A 95 -8.87 -1.38 -16.04
C VAL A 95 -10.07 -1.38 -15.11
N TYR A 96 -10.35 -2.54 -14.51
CA TYR A 96 -11.32 -2.70 -13.44
C TYR A 96 -10.61 -2.72 -12.11
N ASP A 97 -11.02 -1.86 -11.17
CA ASP A 97 -10.61 -1.96 -9.77
C ASP A 97 -11.53 -2.93 -9.03
N THR A 98 -10.93 -3.85 -8.28
CA THR A 98 -11.68 -4.85 -7.52
C THR A 98 -11.55 -4.61 -6.01
N PRO A 99 -12.57 -5.03 -5.23
CA PRO A 99 -12.40 -5.15 -3.79
C PRO A 99 -11.16 -5.98 -3.45
N GLY A 100 -10.56 -5.69 -2.31
CA GLY A 100 -9.48 -6.54 -1.79
C GLY A 100 -9.98 -7.95 -1.51
N ILE A 101 -9.25 -8.93 -2.00
CA ILE A 101 -9.51 -10.35 -1.74
C ILE A 101 -8.48 -10.81 -0.72
N MET A 102 -8.95 -11.41 0.37
CA MET A 102 -8.10 -11.97 1.41
C MET A 102 -8.57 -13.39 1.69
N VAL A 103 -7.63 -14.28 1.99
CA VAL A 103 -7.97 -15.64 2.42
C VAL A 103 -8.76 -15.57 3.73
N PRO A 104 -9.86 -16.31 3.85
CA PRO A 104 -10.72 -16.27 5.05
C PRO A 104 -10.07 -16.91 6.27
N PHE A 105 -9.06 -17.77 6.09
CA PHE A 105 -8.35 -18.49 7.13
C PHE A 105 -6.84 -18.36 6.95
N LEU A 106 -6.14 -17.96 8.00
CA LEU A 106 -4.69 -17.72 7.99
C LEU A 106 -3.87 -18.89 8.53
N GLY A 107 -4.50 -19.97 8.90
CA GLY A 107 -3.90 -21.09 9.64
C GLY A 107 -4.27 -21.06 11.13
N ALA A 108 -4.05 -22.18 11.82
CA ALA A 108 -4.16 -22.23 13.26
C ALA A 108 -3.07 -21.35 13.91
N PRO A 109 -3.29 -20.76 15.10
CA PRO A 109 -2.27 -19.94 15.77
C PRO A 109 -0.91 -20.66 15.89
N GLU A 110 -0.94 -21.94 16.20
CA GLU A 110 0.25 -22.79 16.36
C GLU A 110 0.96 -23.10 15.04
N GLU A 111 0.28 -22.94 13.92
CA GLU A 111 0.79 -23.13 12.55
C GLU A 111 1.27 -21.83 11.89
N GLY A 112 1.49 -20.77 12.68
CA GLY A 112 1.93 -19.46 12.19
C GLY A 112 0.79 -18.53 11.79
N GLY A 113 -0.48 -18.89 11.98
CA GLY A 113 -1.63 -18.05 11.68
C GLY A 113 -1.65 -16.76 12.47
N ALA A 114 -1.20 -16.77 13.73
CA ALA A 114 -1.07 -15.58 14.57
C ALA A 114 -0.03 -14.60 13.99
N GLU A 115 1.14 -15.09 13.61
CA GLU A 115 2.19 -14.26 13.02
C GLU A 115 1.75 -13.66 11.67
N ALA A 116 1.09 -14.46 10.83
CA ALA A 116 0.52 -13.99 9.57
C ALA A 116 -0.50 -12.86 9.80
N ALA A 117 -1.34 -12.96 10.84
CA ALA A 117 -2.29 -11.92 11.22
C ALA A 117 -1.61 -10.62 11.64
N LEU A 118 -0.55 -10.68 12.48
CA LEU A 118 0.25 -9.52 12.89
C LEU A 118 0.89 -8.84 11.67
N LYS A 119 1.50 -9.61 10.77
CA LYS A 119 2.08 -9.10 9.51
C LYS A 119 1.03 -8.37 8.67
N LEU A 120 -0.15 -8.97 8.47
CA LEU A 120 -1.24 -8.38 7.69
C LEU A 120 -1.83 -7.11 8.36
N ALA A 121 -1.88 -7.06 9.69
CA ALA A 121 -2.29 -5.87 10.42
C ALA A 121 -1.28 -4.74 10.26
N LEU A 122 0.02 -5.01 10.39
CA LEU A 122 1.09 -4.01 10.22
C LEU A 122 1.11 -3.39 8.82
N ILE A 123 0.92 -4.17 7.76
CA ILE A 123 0.85 -3.64 6.39
C ILE A 123 -0.51 -3.04 6.03
N GLY A 124 -1.47 -3.04 6.97
CA GLY A 124 -2.80 -2.43 6.80
C GLY A 124 -3.78 -3.27 5.97
N CYS A 125 -3.50 -4.56 5.73
CA CYS A 125 -4.44 -5.46 5.06
C CYS A 125 -5.58 -5.91 5.98
N MET A 126 -5.37 -5.89 7.28
CA MET A 126 -6.38 -6.14 8.31
C MET A 126 -6.67 -4.86 9.11
N LYS A 127 -7.84 -4.82 9.77
CA LYS A 127 -8.18 -3.72 10.67
C LYS A 127 -7.29 -3.80 11.91
N GLN A 128 -6.52 -2.76 12.18
CA GLN A 128 -5.65 -2.68 13.35
C GLN A 128 -6.42 -2.70 14.67
N THR A 129 -7.66 -2.21 14.68
CA THR A 129 -8.54 -2.24 15.87
C THR A 129 -8.86 -3.64 16.38
N LEU A 130 -8.45 -4.70 15.68
CA LEU A 130 -8.58 -6.09 16.13
C LEU A 130 -7.39 -6.56 16.97
N PHE A 131 -6.35 -5.74 17.09
CA PHE A 131 -5.09 -6.04 17.76
C PHE A 131 -4.77 -4.98 18.79
N ASP A 132 -4.01 -5.36 19.81
CA ASP A 132 -3.41 -4.39 20.72
C ASP A 132 -2.28 -3.65 19.98
N PRO A 133 -2.30 -2.30 19.92
CA PRO A 133 -1.24 -1.54 19.29
C PRO A 133 0.14 -1.78 19.90
N GLU A 134 0.24 -2.03 21.21
CA GLU A 134 1.50 -2.28 21.89
C GLU A 134 2.07 -3.63 21.50
N GLU A 135 1.23 -4.67 21.34
CA GLU A 135 1.64 -5.99 20.80
C GLU A 135 2.11 -5.88 19.33
N LEU A 136 1.41 -5.11 18.51
CA LEU A 136 1.83 -4.88 17.13
C LEU A 136 3.18 -4.15 17.05
N ALA A 137 3.39 -3.17 17.93
CA ALA A 137 4.65 -2.43 17.99
C ALA A 137 5.81 -3.29 18.51
N ASP A 138 5.55 -4.17 19.48
CA ASP A 138 6.52 -5.16 19.99
C ASP A 138 6.96 -6.11 18.88
N TYR A 139 6.00 -6.73 18.18
CA TYR A 139 6.30 -7.59 17.04
C TYR A 139 7.08 -6.84 15.95
N LEU A 140 6.74 -5.58 15.67
CA LEU A 140 7.46 -4.77 14.69
C LEU A 140 8.90 -4.49 15.13
N LEU A 141 9.13 -4.16 16.42
CA LEU A 141 10.45 -3.95 17.00
C LEU A 141 11.29 -5.23 16.85
N PHE A 142 10.73 -6.38 17.20
CA PHE A 142 11.38 -7.68 17.04
C PHE A 142 11.83 -7.92 15.59
N ARG A 143 10.94 -7.70 14.60
CA ARG A 143 11.27 -7.89 13.18
C ARG A 143 12.35 -6.91 12.70
N MET A 144 12.30 -5.66 13.12
CA MET A 144 13.34 -4.67 12.77
C MET A 144 14.70 -5.02 13.37
N ASN A 145 14.73 -5.53 14.62
CA ASN A 145 15.95 -6.02 15.25
C ASN A 145 16.51 -7.25 14.58
N GLN A 146 15.69 -8.25 14.24
CA GLN A 146 16.11 -9.42 13.47
C GLN A 146 16.77 -9.01 12.15
N ARG A 147 16.16 -8.07 11.44
CA ARG A 147 16.68 -7.58 10.17
C ARG A 147 18.04 -6.88 10.35
N TYR A 148 18.18 -6.07 11.39
CA TYR A 148 19.44 -5.41 11.71
C TYR A 148 20.53 -6.43 12.02
N LEU A 149 20.26 -7.42 12.86
CA LEU A 149 21.20 -8.50 13.18
C LEU A 149 21.61 -9.30 11.94
N TYR A 150 20.65 -9.62 11.06
CA TYR A 150 20.94 -10.26 9.79
C TYR A 150 21.86 -9.40 8.90
N ALA A 151 21.57 -8.10 8.78
CA ALA A 151 22.42 -7.19 8.03
C ALA A 151 23.84 -7.10 8.62
N CYS A 152 23.98 -7.04 9.94
CA CYS A 152 25.27 -7.06 10.61
C CYS A 152 26.06 -8.34 10.33
N ALA A 153 25.39 -9.50 10.37
CA ALA A 153 26.02 -10.79 10.08
C ALA A 153 26.55 -10.91 8.65
N HIS A 154 25.93 -10.21 7.69
CA HIS A 154 26.26 -10.26 6.26
C HIS A 154 27.03 -9.02 5.77
N ALA A 155 27.39 -8.11 6.66
CA ALA A 155 28.02 -6.84 6.29
C ALA A 155 29.49 -6.96 5.83
N ASN A 156 30.12 -8.15 5.96
CA ASN A 156 31.53 -8.37 5.59
C ASN A 156 32.49 -7.28 6.15
N GLY A 157 32.26 -6.84 7.38
CA GLY A 157 33.07 -5.82 8.03
C GLY A 157 32.70 -4.36 7.69
N GLN A 158 31.63 -4.14 6.96
CA GLN A 158 31.08 -2.79 6.72
C GLN A 158 30.18 -2.36 7.89
N ASP A 159 30.19 -1.06 8.19
CA ASP A 159 29.29 -0.50 9.20
C ASP A 159 27.83 -0.58 8.72
N VAL A 160 26.97 -1.18 9.54
CA VAL A 160 25.53 -1.23 9.30
C VAL A 160 24.86 -0.10 10.07
N PRO A 161 24.12 0.80 9.41
CA PRO A 161 23.42 1.87 10.10
C PRO A 161 22.38 1.31 11.07
N TRP A 162 22.22 1.96 12.21
CA TRP A 162 21.20 1.58 13.18
C TRP A 162 19.80 1.57 12.58
N PRO A 163 18.91 0.69 13.07
CA PRO A 163 17.53 0.65 12.59
C PRO A 163 16.86 2.01 12.70
N ALA A 164 16.08 2.36 11.69
CA ALA A 164 15.43 3.67 11.61
C ALA A 164 14.47 3.96 12.78
N TYR A 165 13.99 2.93 13.50
CA TYR A 165 13.15 3.11 14.68
C TYR A 165 13.87 3.87 15.80
N THR A 166 15.21 3.77 15.89
CA THR A 166 16.00 4.50 16.90
C THR A 166 15.84 6.02 16.76
N GLY A 167 15.56 6.49 15.55
CA GLY A 167 15.25 7.90 15.27
C GLY A 167 13.91 8.38 15.84
N LEU A 168 12.99 7.47 16.19
CA LEU A 168 11.74 7.81 16.86
C LEU A 168 11.89 8.03 18.36
N MET A 169 12.94 7.46 18.95
CA MET A 169 13.23 7.54 20.37
C MET A 169 13.76 8.94 20.75
N ARG A 170 13.56 9.33 21.98
CA ARG A 170 14.20 10.56 22.53
C ARG A 170 15.70 10.41 22.57
N THR A 171 16.17 9.29 23.11
CA THR A 171 17.59 8.91 23.10
C THR A 171 17.74 7.68 22.23
N PRO A 172 18.34 7.80 21.03
CA PRO A 172 18.54 6.67 20.14
C PRO A 172 19.34 5.56 20.85
N THR A 173 18.76 4.37 20.91
CA THR A 173 19.36 3.20 21.58
C THR A 173 18.84 1.94 20.90
N LEU A 174 19.71 0.94 20.73
CA LEU A 174 19.30 -0.40 20.35
C LEU A 174 18.67 -1.08 21.55
N THR A 175 17.47 -1.58 21.42
CA THR A 175 16.74 -2.28 22.49
C THR A 175 15.83 -3.35 21.92
N ASP A 176 15.62 -4.40 22.68
CA ASP A 176 14.61 -5.45 22.49
C ASP A 176 13.46 -5.35 23.51
N ASP A 177 13.58 -4.42 24.47
CA ASP A 177 12.53 -4.12 25.43
C ASP A 177 11.51 -3.16 24.81
N SER A 178 10.32 -3.69 24.48
CA SER A 178 9.24 -2.92 23.87
C SER A 178 8.70 -1.82 24.79
N GLN A 179 8.68 -2.04 26.11
CA GLN A 179 8.20 -1.04 27.05
C GLN A 179 9.17 0.14 27.18
N ALA A 180 10.47 -0.13 27.26
CA ALA A 180 11.51 0.89 27.26
C ALA A 180 11.49 1.67 25.92
N PHE A 181 11.34 0.96 24.80
CA PHE A 181 11.21 1.53 23.48
C PHE A 181 10.03 2.49 23.39
N LEU A 182 8.80 2.01 23.70
CA LEU A 182 7.58 2.81 23.61
C LEU A 182 7.59 3.99 24.58
N THR A 183 8.18 3.83 25.76
CA THR A 183 8.37 4.94 26.72
C THR A 183 9.23 6.04 26.11
N SER A 184 10.36 5.68 25.52
CA SER A 184 11.26 6.64 24.87
C SER A 184 10.62 7.30 23.63
N VAL A 185 9.83 6.55 22.88
CA VAL A 185 9.04 7.10 21.75
C VAL A 185 7.95 8.05 22.26
N ALA A 186 7.23 7.70 23.34
CA ALA A 186 6.15 8.52 23.89
C ALA A 186 6.65 9.89 24.39
N GLU A 187 7.89 9.98 24.81
CA GLU A 187 8.50 11.26 25.20
C GLU A 187 8.64 12.25 24.05
N LYS A 188 8.70 11.75 22.80
CA LYS A 188 8.92 12.52 21.58
C LYS A 188 7.70 12.55 20.66
N ALA A 189 6.88 11.49 20.67
CA ALA A 189 5.74 11.35 19.76
C ALA A 189 4.65 12.38 20.04
N PRO A 190 4.08 13.01 18.99
CA PRO A 190 2.98 13.94 19.12
C PRO A 190 1.75 13.30 19.78
N GLY A 191 1.20 13.94 20.82
CA GLY A 191 -0.01 13.48 21.50
C GLY A 191 0.20 12.36 22.53
N ALA A 192 1.38 11.74 22.61
CA ALA A 192 1.65 10.68 23.58
C ALA A 192 1.87 11.22 25.00
N ARG A 193 2.24 12.48 25.17
CA ARG A 193 2.38 13.11 26.48
C ARG A 193 1.04 13.75 26.90
N GLN A 194 0.45 13.24 27.96
CA GLN A 194 -0.82 13.72 28.52
C GLN A 194 -0.60 14.84 29.56
N ARG A 195 -1.72 15.54 29.91
CA ARG A 195 -1.72 16.50 31.02
C ARG A 195 -1.29 15.80 32.32
N GLY A 196 -0.35 16.39 33.04
CA GLY A 196 0.23 15.78 34.25
C GLY A 196 1.54 15.01 34.00
N GLY A 197 2.06 14.97 32.75
CA GLY A 197 3.33 14.37 32.41
C GLY A 197 3.27 12.85 32.18
N TYR A 198 2.11 12.24 32.24
CA TYR A 198 1.92 10.81 31.96
C TYR A 198 2.16 10.52 30.47
N LEU A 199 2.79 9.39 30.22
CA LEU A 199 3.04 8.90 28.86
C LEU A 199 1.99 7.88 28.45
N ASN A 200 1.43 8.06 27.25
CA ASN A 200 0.49 7.12 26.66
C ASN A 200 1.23 6.21 25.67
N LEU A 201 1.47 4.97 26.09
CA LEU A 201 2.23 4.00 25.29
C LEU A 201 1.43 3.53 24.06
N THR A 202 0.12 3.43 24.17
CA THR A 202 -0.75 3.07 23.04
C THR A 202 -0.66 4.11 21.92
N VAL A 203 -0.65 5.41 22.25
CA VAL A 203 -0.44 6.47 21.24
C VAL A 203 0.97 6.42 20.64
N ALA A 204 1.97 6.08 21.44
CA ALA A 204 3.33 5.87 20.95
C ALA A 204 3.40 4.68 19.99
N ALA A 205 2.74 3.56 20.31
CA ALA A 205 2.66 2.38 19.47
C ALA A 205 1.96 2.69 18.13
N ASP A 206 0.82 3.37 18.15
CA ASP A 206 0.12 3.83 16.95
C ASP A 206 1.02 4.75 16.09
N HIS A 207 1.81 5.60 16.74
CA HIS A 207 2.77 6.45 16.03
C HIS A 207 3.82 5.60 15.32
N VAL A 208 4.44 4.62 15.99
CA VAL A 208 5.45 3.71 15.41
C VAL A 208 4.87 2.97 14.21
N ILE A 209 3.67 2.36 14.35
CA ILE A 209 3.00 1.62 13.30
C ILE A 209 2.72 2.54 12.10
N THR A 210 2.25 3.76 12.36
CA THR A 210 1.99 4.76 11.30
C THR A 210 3.28 5.13 10.55
N GLN A 211 4.42 5.33 11.24
CA GLN A 211 5.70 5.62 10.61
C GLN A 211 6.16 4.45 9.73
N PHE A 212 5.99 3.21 10.20
CA PHE A 212 6.27 2.01 9.42
C PHE A 212 5.42 1.95 8.14
N GLN A 213 4.11 2.14 8.26
CA GLN A 213 3.19 2.12 7.11
C GLN A 213 3.46 3.23 6.08
N ARG A 214 4.02 4.35 6.52
CA ARG A 214 4.48 5.43 5.63
C ARG A 214 5.82 5.12 4.96
N GLY A 215 6.49 4.03 5.35
CA GLY A 215 7.81 3.66 4.82
C GLY A 215 8.96 4.47 5.41
N LEU A 216 8.74 5.19 6.52
CA LEU A 216 9.76 6.03 7.16
C LEU A 216 10.69 5.25 8.09
N LEU A 217 10.40 3.98 8.36
CA LEU A 217 11.25 3.07 9.14
C LEU A 217 12.06 2.09 8.26
N GLY A 218 12.27 2.45 6.99
CA GLY A 218 13.00 1.63 6.03
C GLY A 218 12.11 0.73 5.20
N SER A 219 12.63 -0.41 4.74
CA SER A 219 11.86 -1.36 3.95
C SER A 219 10.66 -1.91 4.73
N ARG A 220 9.54 -2.04 4.03
CA ARG A 220 8.30 -2.64 4.57
C ARG A 220 8.31 -4.17 4.54
N GLU A 221 9.42 -4.77 4.14
CA GLU A 221 9.56 -6.22 4.18
C GLU A 221 9.67 -6.67 5.64
N LEU A 222 8.72 -7.47 6.07
CA LEU A 222 8.71 -8.08 7.40
C LEU A 222 9.38 -9.46 7.39
N ASP A 223 9.51 -10.06 6.22
CA ASP A 223 10.25 -11.30 6.05
C ASP A 223 11.67 -10.99 5.56
N LEU A 224 12.64 -11.73 6.07
CA LEU A 224 14.06 -11.54 5.74
C LEU A 224 14.41 -12.06 4.34
N GLY A 225 13.45 -12.59 3.59
CA GLY A 225 13.73 -13.26 2.32
C GLY A 225 14.63 -14.49 2.51
N LEU A 226 14.71 -14.99 3.73
CA LEU A 226 15.33 -16.29 3.99
C LEU A 226 14.46 -17.30 3.26
N ALA A 227 14.88 -17.68 2.05
CA ALA A 227 14.48 -18.97 1.51
C ALA A 227 14.76 -19.97 2.63
N GLU A 228 13.72 -20.62 3.12
CA GLU A 228 13.92 -21.84 3.89
C GLU A 228 14.89 -22.67 3.06
N GLY A 229 16.10 -22.85 3.61
CA GLY A 229 17.12 -23.64 2.93
C GLY A 229 16.50 -24.99 2.63
N PRO A 230 16.90 -25.66 1.54
CA PRO A 230 16.44 -27.00 1.29
C PRO A 230 16.80 -27.87 2.49
N ASP A 231 15.80 -28.54 3.06
CA ASP A 231 15.95 -29.60 4.04
C ASP A 231 16.90 -30.68 3.54
#